data_7a4501608ebb3b087489ed52e339acce
#
_entry.id   7a4501608ebb3b087489ed52e339acce
#
_cell.length_a   1.000
_cell.length_b   1.000
_cell.length_c   1.000
_cell.angle_alpha   90.00
_cell.angle_beta   90.00
_cell.angle_gamma   90.00
#
_symmetry.space_group_name_H-M   'P 1'
#
loop_
_entity.id
_entity.type
_entity.pdbx_description
1 polymer ?
#
loop_
_entity_poly.entity_id
_entity_poly.type
_entity_poly.pdbx_seq_one_letter_code
_entity_poly.pdbx_strand_id
1 'polypeptide(L)'
;MNKKSFKLIRLVALVASTVLLVACQSETKTENSKSKDVQWGYTGSTGPDHWGDLSKDYELSKNGKEQSPINITGAEDVDLPELNLNNQESEAQVENNGHTIEVSFKNPKNTLTIGNEVYKLQQFHFHAPAENEIDGQTYPLEGHFVYKTDNGKITVVSVLYNYGDENQALKQIWDKMPQAANTETELSQVISLDEFYPEDKDYYNFEGSLTTPPCTEGVNWIVFKNQETVSKEQVEKFTQTLGFENNRPIQDTNGRKINE
;
A
#
# COMPACT_ATOMS: atom_id res chain seq x y z
N MET A 1 -54.02 50.61 -21.89
CA MET A 1 -54.34 52.09 -21.70
C MET A 1 -53.22 52.73 -20.94
N ASN A 2 -52.65 53.79 -21.55
CA ASN A 2 -51.89 54.90 -20.97
C ASN A 2 -50.55 54.61 -20.24
N LYS A 3 -49.61 55.21 -20.64
CA LYS A 3 -48.92 56.34 -21.24
C LYS A 3 -47.72 56.74 -20.42
N LYS A 4 -46.56 56.71 -21.09
CA LYS A 4 -45.53 57.74 -21.18
C LYS A 4 -45.19 58.56 -19.93
N SER A 5 -43.88 58.60 -19.57
CA SER A 5 -43.20 59.91 -19.75
C SER A 5 -41.68 59.79 -19.65
N PHE A 6 -41.00 60.30 -20.63
CA PHE A 6 -39.61 60.71 -20.74
C PHE A 6 -39.28 61.82 -19.75
N LYS A 7 -38.12 61.84 -19.12
CA LYS A 7 -37.41 63.14 -18.87
C LYS A 7 -35.89 62.91 -18.91
N LEU A 8 -35.33 63.58 -19.84
CA LEU A 8 -33.95 63.86 -20.16
C LEU A 8 -33.49 65.08 -19.34
N ILE A 9 -32.38 65.03 -18.60
CA ILE A 9 -31.62 66.24 -18.23
C ILE A 9 -30.17 65.89 -17.94
N ARG A 10 -29.31 66.31 -18.86
CA ARG A 10 -28.03 67.07 -18.81
C ARG A 10 -26.92 66.70 -17.83
N LEU A 11 -25.87 66.28 -18.43
CA LEU A 11 -24.45 66.63 -18.49
C LEU A 11 -23.96 67.71 -17.49
N VAL A 12 -23.04 67.30 -16.57
CA VAL A 12 -21.98 68.19 -16.08
C VAL A 12 -20.70 67.34 -15.96
N ALA A 13 -19.70 67.72 -16.73
CA ALA A 13 -18.35 67.18 -16.66
C ALA A 13 -17.61 67.85 -15.50
N LEU A 14 -17.00 67.01 -14.64
CA LEU A 14 -16.00 67.47 -13.69
C LEU A 14 -14.76 66.60 -13.85
N VAL A 15 -13.72 67.20 -14.40
CA VAL A 15 -12.37 66.63 -14.51
C VAL A 15 -11.74 66.69 -13.13
N ALA A 16 -11.44 65.55 -12.53
CA ALA A 16 -10.57 65.46 -11.37
C ALA A 16 -9.47 64.46 -11.69
N SER A 17 -8.27 64.98 -11.84
CA SER A 17 -7.05 64.24 -11.99
C SER A 17 -6.77 63.44 -10.73
N THR A 18 -6.76 62.12 -10.80
CA THR A 18 -6.24 61.25 -9.73
C THR A 18 -5.06 60.44 -10.23
N VAL A 19 -3.98 60.67 -9.53
CA VAL A 19 -2.68 60.01 -9.66
C VAL A 19 -2.83 58.51 -9.54
N LEU A 20 -2.45 57.75 -10.58
CA LEU A 20 -2.32 56.29 -10.51
C LEU A 20 -1.08 55.93 -9.69
N LEU A 21 -1.29 55.49 -8.48
CA LEU A 21 -0.33 54.66 -7.75
C LEU A 21 -0.47 53.22 -8.26
N VAL A 22 0.48 52.80 -9.09
CA VAL A 22 0.64 51.43 -9.49
C VAL A 22 1.24 50.68 -8.28
N ALA A 23 0.40 50.08 -7.48
CA ALA A 23 0.86 49.06 -6.52
C ALA A 23 1.08 47.76 -7.30
N CYS A 24 2.33 47.41 -7.51
CA CYS A 24 2.69 46.06 -7.92
C CYS A 24 2.28 45.07 -6.80
N GLN A 25 1.10 44.51 -6.92
CA GLN A 25 0.78 43.28 -6.20
C GLN A 25 1.46 42.11 -6.93
N SER A 26 2.55 41.64 -6.37
CA SER A 26 3.11 40.35 -6.72
C SER A 26 2.11 39.29 -6.29
N GLU A 27 1.26 38.85 -7.21
CA GLU A 27 0.54 37.58 -7.05
C GLU A 27 1.55 36.45 -6.97
N THR A 28 1.85 36.01 -5.77
CA THR A 28 2.44 34.69 -5.56
C THR A 28 1.41 33.66 -6.05
N LYS A 29 1.53 33.25 -7.30
CA LYS A 29 0.93 32.02 -7.78
C LYS A 29 1.51 30.89 -6.94
N THR A 30 0.75 30.41 -5.98
CA THR A 30 0.94 29.09 -5.40
C THR A 30 0.64 28.13 -6.54
N GLU A 31 1.65 27.70 -7.25
CA GLU A 31 1.57 26.56 -8.14
C GLU A 31 1.25 25.35 -7.25
N ASN A 32 0.00 24.98 -7.25
CA ASN A 32 -0.44 23.70 -6.78
C ASN A 32 0.07 22.68 -7.82
N SER A 33 1.34 22.32 -7.73
CA SER A 33 1.91 21.23 -8.52
C SER A 33 1.20 19.94 -8.06
N LYS A 34 0.15 19.53 -8.77
CA LYS A 34 -0.20 18.11 -8.78
C LYS A 34 1.09 17.39 -9.13
N SER A 35 1.65 16.64 -8.17
CA SER A 35 2.75 15.71 -8.46
C SER A 35 2.28 14.87 -9.64
N LYS A 36 3.03 14.90 -10.73
CA LYS A 36 2.81 13.91 -11.80
C LYS A 36 3.05 12.59 -11.14
N ASP A 37 2.08 11.67 -11.23
CA ASP A 37 2.27 10.29 -10.79
C ASP A 37 3.52 9.76 -11.50
N VAL A 38 4.59 9.61 -10.72
CA VAL A 38 5.87 9.13 -11.24
C VAL A 38 5.73 7.63 -11.40
N GLN A 39 5.85 7.16 -12.66
CA GLN A 39 5.78 5.74 -12.95
C GLN A 39 6.99 5.03 -12.39
N TRP A 40 6.75 3.98 -11.64
CA TRP A 40 7.75 3.05 -11.10
C TRP A 40 7.37 1.61 -11.47
N GLY A 41 8.28 0.69 -11.33
CA GLY A 41 8.07 -0.72 -11.60
C GLY A 41 9.14 -1.57 -10.90
N TYR A 42 9.25 -2.82 -11.29
CA TYR A 42 10.19 -3.76 -10.68
C TYR A 42 11.39 -4.07 -11.57
N THR A 43 11.45 -3.54 -12.79
CA THR A 43 12.51 -3.84 -13.75
C THR A 43 13.08 -2.59 -14.43
N GLY A 44 14.33 -2.70 -14.89
CA GLY A 44 14.97 -1.66 -15.69
C GLY A 44 15.16 -0.34 -14.93
N SER A 45 15.07 0.78 -15.63
CA SER A 45 15.32 2.11 -15.07
C SER A 45 14.27 2.62 -14.10
N THR A 46 13.16 1.91 -13.94
CA THR A 46 12.09 2.21 -12.98
C THR A 46 12.04 1.19 -11.84
N GLY A 47 13.00 0.25 -11.81
CA GLY A 47 13.08 -0.80 -10.80
C GLY A 47 13.57 -0.31 -9.44
N PRO A 48 13.59 -1.21 -8.42
CA PRO A 48 13.87 -0.88 -7.02
C PRO A 48 15.16 -0.10 -6.78
N ASP A 49 16.23 -0.39 -7.51
CA ASP A 49 17.52 0.29 -7.40
C ASP A 49 17.45 1.77 -7.79
N HIS A 50 16.41 2.17 -8.50
CA HIS A 50 16.24 3.52 -9.04
C HIS A 50 15.12 4.32 -8.39
N TRP A 51 14.25 3.70 -7.58
CA TRP A 51 13.06 4.34 -7.04
C TRP A 51 13.36 5.69 -6.37
N GLY A 52 14.41 5.78 -5.56
CA GLY A 52 14.79 7.01 -4.86
C GLY A 52 15.26 8.14 -5.76
N ASP A 53 15.60 7.85 -7.01
CA ASP A 53 16.03 8.82 -8.01
C ASP A 53 14.89 9.25 -8.94
N LEU A 54 13.73 8.53 -8.93
CA LEU A 54 12.58 8.85 -9.77
C LEU A 54 11.82 10.09 -9.28
N SER A 55 11.72 10.28 -7.97
CA SER A 55 11.02 11.41 -7.36
C SER A 55 11.63 11.75 -5.99
N LYS A 56 11.54 13.03 -5.60
CA LYS A 56 11.85 13.44 -4.23
C LYS A 56 10.96 12.78 -3.20
N ASP A 57 9.72 12.48 -3.56
CA ASP A 57 8.75 11.81 -2.69
C ASP A 57 9.16 10.35 -2.41
N TYR A 58 10.07 9.78 -3.24
CA TYR A 58 10.55 8.40 -3.11
C TYR A 58 11.95 8.30 -2.52
N GLU A 59 12.53 9.42 -2.05
CA GLU A 59 13.91 9.45 -1.56
C GLU A 59 14.19 8.47 -0.41
N LEU A 60 13.18 8.12 0.41
CA LEU A 60 13.29 7.14 1.49
C LEU A 60 13.65 5.76 0.97
N SER A 61 13.26 5.39 -0.25
CA SER A 61 13.63 4.10 -0.83
C SER A 61 15.14 3.89 -0.96
N LYS A 62 15.93 5.00 -0.98
CA LYS A 62 17.39 5.03 -1.10
C LYS A 62 18.08 5.46 0.19
N ASN A 63 17.52 6.44 0.91
CA ASN A 63 18.16 7.11 2.03
C ASN A 63 17.59 6.68 3.39
N GLY A 64 16.45 5.97 3.41
CA GLY A 64 15.80 5.48 4.61
C GLY A 64 16.68 4.52 5.40
N LYS A 65 16.44 4.41 6.70
CA LYS A 65 17.23 3.58 7.61
C LYS A 65 16.42 2.44 8.21
N GLU A 66 15.11 2.48 8.07
CA GLU A 66 14.19 1.47 8.57
C GLU A 66 13.41 0.85 7.40
N GLN A 67 14.12 0.56 6.31
CA GLN A 67 13.51 0.06 5.08
C GLN A 67 13.17 -1.43 5.18
N SER A 68 12.10 -1.83 4.48
CA SER A 68 11.64 -3.20 4.26
C SER A 68 11.72 -3.57 2.78
N PRO A 69 11.79 -4.88 2.43
CA PRO A 69 11.82 -6.05 3.31
C PRO A 69 13.17 -6.28 3.96
N ILE A 70 13.25 -7.23 4.90
CA ILE A 70 14.50 -7.62 5.58
C ILE A 70 14.69 -9.13 5.63
N ASN A 71 15.93 -9.56 5.86
CA ASN A 71 16.20 -10.92 6.32
C ASN A 71 16.02 -10.93 7.85
N ILE A 72 15.00 -11.63 8.33
CA ILE A 72 14.68 -11.80 9.75
C ILE A 72 15.69 -12.80 10.32
N THR A 73 16.60 -12.32 11.16
CA THR A 73 17.62 -13.17 11.80
C THR A 73 18.02 -12.57 13.15
N GLY A 74 18.37 -13.43 14.11
CA GLY A 74 18.80 -12.99 15.43
C GLY A 74 17.72 -12.28 16.22
N ALA A 75 16.46 -12.70 16.08
CA ALA A 75 15.35 -12.16 16.83
C ALA A 75 15.55 -12.31 18.34
N GLU A 76 15.11 -11.33 19.11
CA GLU A 76 15.14 -11.33 20.56
C GLU A 76 13.82 -11.92 21.09
N ASP A 77 13.90 -12.95 21.94
CA ASP A 77 12.74 -13.54 22.62
C ASP A 77 12.23 -12.55 23.66
N VAL A 78 11.03 -12.00 23.39
CA VAL A 78 10.35 -11.01 24.25
C VAL A 78 8.88 -11.37 24.41
N ASP A 79 8.23 -10.84 25.45
CA ASP A 79 6.79 -11.00 25.64
C ASP A 79 6.03 -10.09 24.65
N LEU A 80 5.77 -10.62 23.45
CA LEU A 80 5.02 -9.90 22.42
C LEU A 80 3.52 -9.90 22.74
N PRO A 81 2.79 -8.81 22.44
CA PRO A 81 1.36 -8.74 22.65
C PRO A 81 0.61 -9.75 21.77
N GLU A 82 -0.41 -10.38 22.33
CA GLU A 82 -1.32 -11.23 21.56
C GLU A 82 -2.03 -10.43 20.46
N LEU A 83 -2.11 -11.03 19.26
CA LEU A 83 -2.82 -10.46 18.13
C LEU A 83 -4.31 -10.81 18.19
N ASN A 84 -5.16 -9.82 18.42
CA ASN A 84 -6.60 -10.02 18.38
C ASN A 84 -7.13 -9.70 16.98
N LEU A 85 -7.24 -10.73 16.16
CA LEU A 85 -7.75 -10.67 14.79
C LEU A 85 -9.26 -10.91 14.82
N ASN A 86 -10.04 -9.89 14.44
CA ASN A 86 -11.48 -10.00 14.26
C ASN A 86 -11.78 -10.07 12.77
N ASN A 87 -11.78 -11.29 12.22
CA ASN A 87 -11.99 -11.56 10.81
C ASN A 87 -13.47 -11.87 10.56
N GLN A 88 -14.06 -11.18 9.61
CA GLN A 88 -15.45 -11.36 9.21
C GLN A 88 -15.52 -11.63 7.72
N GLU A 89 -16.33 -12.59 7.33
CA GLU A 89 -16.66 -12.84 5.94
C GLU A 89 -17.24 -11.58 5.29
N SER A 90 -16.72 -11.23 4.13
CA SER A 90 -17.15 -10.03 3.40
C SER A 90 -17.04 -10.22 1.90
N GLU A 91 -17.90 -9.49 1.18
CA GLU A 91 -17.76 -9.34 -0.27
C GLU A 91 -16.46 -8.61 -0.59
N ALA A 92 -15.73 -9.14 -1.55
CA ALA A 92 -14.45 -8.62 -1.96
C ALA A 92 -14.35 -8.47 -3.48
N GLN A 93 -13.39 -7.67 -3.90
CA GLN A 93 -12.98 -7.54 -5.29
C GLN A 93 -11.47 -7.78 -5.39
N VAL A 94 -11.06 -8.33 -6.51
CA VAL A 94 -9.65 -8.55 -6.86
C VAL A 94 -9.28 -7.64 -8.01
N GLU A 95 -8.17 -6.93 -7.86
CA GLU A 95 -7.63 -6.01 -8.85
C GLU A 95 -6.23 -6.45 -9.27
N ASN A 96 -5.95 -6.37 -10.56
CA ASN A 96 -4.58 -6.29 -11.06
C ASN A 96 -4.26 -4.80 -11.22
N ASN A 97 -3.56 -4.21 -10.25
CA ASN A 97 -3.23 -2.77 -10.26
C ASN A 97 -1.97 -2.44 -11.09
N GLY A 98 -1.43 -3.43 -11.82
CA GLY A 98 -0.21 -3.28 -12.63
C GLY A 98 1.09 -3.48 -11.87
N HIS A 99 1.04 -3.65 -10.55
CA HIS A 99 2.19 -3.93 -9.68
C HIS A 99 2.03 -5.23 -8.89
N THR A 100 0.80 -5.55 -8.55
CA THR A 100 0.43 -6.78 -7.83
C THR A 100 -1.02 -7.15 -8.10
N ILE A 101 -1.44 -8.27 -7.55
CA ILE A 101 -2.85 -8.65 -7.40
C ILE A 101 -3.26 -8.24 -5.97
N GLU A 102 -4.18 -7.30 -5.91
CA GLU A 102 -4.70 -6.73 -4.67
C GLU A 102 -6.15 -7.17 -4.44
N VAL A 103 -6.49 -7.41 -3.19
CA VAL A 103 -7.86 -7.72 -2.76
C VAL A 103 -8.33 -6.69 -1.76
N SER A 104 -9.48 -6.10 -2.04
CA SER A 104 -10.15 -5.15 -1.16
C SER A 104 -11.57 -5.59 -0.83
N PHE A 105 -12.07 -5.15 0.32
CA PHE A 105 -13.42 -5.46 0.78
C PHE A 105 -14.35 -4.27 0.59
N LYS A 106 -15.56 -4.50 0.10
CA LYS A 106 -16.56 -3.43 -0.10
C LYS A 106 -16.97 -2.74 1.21
N ASN A 107 -17.03 -3.51 2.30
CA ASN A 107 -17.38 -3.02 3.63
C ASN A 107 -16.41 -3.64 4.64
N PRO A 108 -15.18 -3.14 4.76
CA PRO A 108 -14.18 -3.75 5.61
C PRO A 108 -14.60 -3.65 7.09
N LYS A 109 -14.82 -4.82 7.70
CA LYS A 109 -15.09 -4.97 9.14
C LYS A 109 -13.95 -5.69 9.84
N ASN A 110 -12.96 -6.11 9.07
CA ASN A 110 -11.80 -6.84 9.56
C ASN A 110 -10.88 -5.90 10.34
N THR A 111 -10.56 -6.27 11.56
CA THR A 111 -9.72 -5.46 12.44
C THR A 111 -8.67 -6.33 13.11
N LEU A 112 -7.52 -5.71 13.38
CA LEU A 112 -6.45 -6.22 14.21
C LEU A 112 -6.34 -5.31 15.44
N THR A 113 -6.40 -5.88 16.65
CA THR A 113 -6.13 -5.13 17.88
C THR A 113 -4.82 -5.58 18.47
N ILE A 114 -3.92 -4.63 18.74
CA ILE A 114 -2.62 -4.84 19.38
C ILE A 114 -2.60 -3.93 20.64
N GLY A 115 -2.57 -4.54 21.79
CA GLY A 115 -2.73 -3.79 23.05
C GLY A 115 -4.06 -3.02 23.07
N ASN A 116 -3.99 -1.69 23.06
CA ASN A 116 -5.16 -0.82 23.07
C ASN A 116 -5.45 -0.15 21.71
N GLU A 117 -4.69 -0.46 20.67
CA GLU A 117 -4.84 0.14 19.34
C GLU A 117 -5.61 -0.78 18.41
N VAL A 118 -6.60 -0.22 17.71
CA VAL A 118 -7.41 -0.93 16.73
C VAL A 118 -7.01 -0.47 15.33
N TYR A 119 -6.58 -1.42 14.52
CA TYR A 119 -6.21 -1.25 13.12
C TYR A 119 -7.29 -1.87 12.24
N LYS A 120 -7.70 -1.16 11.19
CA LYS A 120 -8.69 -1.61 10.21
C LYS A 120 -8.00 -2.09 8.95
N LEU A 121 -8.37 -3.27 8.45
CA LEU A 121 -7.86 -3.76 7.18
C LEU A 121 -8.20 -2.76 6.07
N GLN A 122 -7.21 -2.44 5.24
CA GLN A 122 -7.38 -1.62 4.05
C GLN A 122 -7.50 -2.50 2.81
N GLN A 123 -6.53 -3.39 2.61
CA GLN A 123 -6.41 -4.31 1.50
C GLN A 123 -5.38 -5.40 1.85
N PHE A 124 -5.30 -6.44 1.02
CA PHE A 124 -4.15 -7.33 1.02
C PHE A 124 -3.71 -7.66 -0.40
N HIS A 125 -2.45 -7.98 -0.56
CA HIS A 125 -1.82 -8.21 -1.86
C HIS A 125 -0.65 -9.19 -1.73
N PHE A 126 -0.04 -9.54 -2.86
CA PHE A 126 0.95 -10.61 -2.89
C PHE A 126 2.21 -10.24 -3.66
N HIS A 127 3.32 -10.90 -3.27
CA HIS A 127 4.62 -10.79 -3.90
C HIS A 127 5.16 -12.18 -4.24
N ALA A 128 5.69 -12.35 -5.45
CA ALA A 128 6.36 -13.55 -5.91
C ALA A 128 7.64 -13.19 -6.67
N PRO A 129 8.81 -13.66 -6.18
CA PRO A 129 9.03 -14.35 -4.89
C PRO A 129 8.67 -13.49 -3.67
N ALA A 130 8.69 -14.09 -2.48
CA ALA A 130 8.53 -13.39 -1.22
C ALA A 130 9.57 -12.27 -1.07
N GLU A 131 9.20 -11.25 -0.31
CA GLU A 131 10.06 -10.10 -0.03
C GLU A 131 10.90 -10.30 1.22
N ASN A 132 10.29 -10.76 2.33
CA ASN A 132 11.04 -11.07 3.55
C ASN A 132 11.68 -12.46 3.48
N GLU A 133 12.81 -12.58 4.16
CA GLU A 133 13.50 -13.85 4.39
C GLU A 133 13.51 -14.16 5.89
N ILE A 134 13.63 -15.44 6.23
CA ILE A 134 13.89 -15.91 7.60
C ILE A 134 15.18 -16.72 7.57
N ASP A 135 16.20 -16.29 8.33
CA ASP A 135 17.53 -16.93 8.39
C ASP A 135 18.16 -17.20 7.01
N GLY A 136 17.90 -16.28 6.05
CA GLY A 136 18.38 -16.39 4.66
C GLY A 136 17.58 -17.38 3.81
N GLN A 137 16.49 -17.93 4.31
CA GLN A 137 15.58 -18.74 3.52
C GLN A 137 14.61 -17.83 2.75
N THR A 138 14.52 -18.03 1.45
CA THR A 138 13.57 -17.40 0.56
C THR A 138 12.32 -18.26 0.40
N TYR A 139 11.17 -17.61 0.08
CA TYR A 139 9.89 -18.26 -0.09
C TYR A 139 9.28 -17.93 -1.47
N PRO A 140 8.48 -18.82 -2.06
CA PRO A 140 7.93 -18.60 -3.40
C PRO A 140 6.84 -17.53 -3.47
N LEU A 141 6.16 -17.24 -2.37
CA LEU A 141 5.08 -16.26 -2.31
C LEU A 141 5.00 -15.66 -0.89
N GLU A 142 4.60 -14.40 -0.84
CA GLU A 142 4.29 -13.69 0.40
C GLU A 142 3.00 -12.87 0.23
N GLY A 143 2.12 -12.91 1.24
CA GLY A 143 0.92 -12.09 1.31
C GLY A 143 1.07 -10.99 2.35
N HIS A 144 0.76 -9.75 1.99
CA HIS A 144 0.78 -8.58 2.86
C HIS A 144 -0.63 -8.09 3.15
N PHE A 145 -1.04 -8.13 4.39
CA PHE A 145 -2.34 -7.64 4.88
C PHE A 145 -2.14 -6.29 5.54
N VAL A 146 -2.56 -5.24 4.89
CA VAL A 146 -2.29 -3.85 5.27
C VAL A 146 -3.40 -3.33 6.16
N TYR A 147 -3.08 -3.05 7.41
CA TYR A 147 -3.97 -2.49 8.41
C TYR A 147 -3.59 -1.06 8.76
N LYS A 148 -4.58 -0.24 9.11
CA LYS A 148 -4.37 1.17 9.46
C LYS A 148 -5.28 1.62 10.58
N THR A 149 -4.74 2.43 11.49
CA THR A 149 -5.54 3.13 12.53
C THR A 149 -6.19 4.39 11.96
N ASP A 150 -7.17 4.93 12.67
CA ASP A 150 -7.83 6.18 12.26
C ASP A 150 -6.88 7.40 12.29
N ASN A 151 -5.79 7.33 13.06
CA ASN A 151 -4.74 8.36 13.10
C ASN A 151 -3.56 8.12 12.14
N GLY A 152 -3.66 7.08 11.30
CA GLY A 152 -2.75 6.85 10.18
C GLY A 152 -1.56 5.93 10.45
N LYS A 153 -1.42 5.32 11.64
CA LYS A 153 -0.40 4.28 11.88
C LYS A 153 -0.70 3.06 11.01
N ILE A 154 0.34 2.46 10.46
CA ILE A 154 0.24 1.30 9.58
C ILE A 154 0.85 0.08 10.27
N THR A 155 0.17 -1.04 10.18
CA THR A 155 0.69 -2.37 10.49
C THR A 155 0.50 -3.26 9.28
N VAL A 156 1.54 -3.99 8.90
CA VAL A 156 1.45 -5.03 7.86
C VAL A 156 1.62 -6.39 8.52
N VAL A 157 0.61 -7.24 8.33
CA VAL A 157 0.72 -8.67 8.68
C VAL A 157 1.16 -9.42 7.44
N SER A 158 2.26 -10.16 7.55
CA SER A 158 2.84 -10.94 6.46
C SER A 158 2.65 -12.43 6.70
N VAL A 159 2.27 -13.11 5.64
CA VAL A 159 2.19 -14.58 5.55
C VAL A 159 3.13 -15.06 4.47
N LEU A 160 4.08 -15.91 4.85
CA LEU A 160 5.00 -16.57 3.93
C LEU A 160 4.41 -17.91 3.49
N TYR A 161 4.67 -18.31 2.26
CA TYR A 161 4.18 -19.56 1.70
C TYR A 161 5.35 -20.44 1.26
N ASN A 162 5.27 -21.71 1.58
CA ASN A 162 6.16 -22.75 1.04
C ASN A 162 5.51 -23.49 -0.13
N TYR A 163 6.31 -24.07 -1.01
CA TYR A 163 5.77 -24.99 -2.00
C TYR A 163 5.15 -26.22 -1.33
N GLY A 164 3.93 -26.54 -1.73
CA GLY A 164 3.17 -27.66 -1.22
C GLY A 164 1.90 -27.89 -2.04
N ASP A 165 0.83 -28.29 -1.35
CA ASP A 165 -0.47 -28.48 -1.94
C ASP A 165 -1.10 -27.16 -2.41
N GLU A 166 -2.07 -27.24 -3.34
CA GLU A 166 -2.84 -26.09 -3.80
C GLU A 166 -3.55 -25.41 -2.62
N ASN A 167 -3.31 -24.11 -2.43
CA ASN A 167 -3.98 -23.30 -1.42
C ASN A 167 -5.37 -22.92 -1.90
N GLN A 168 -6.40 -23.34 -1.17
CA GLN A 168 -7.79 -23.13 -1.58
C GLN A 168 -8.23 -21.66 -1.41
N ALA A 169 -7.71 -20.94 -0.42
CA ALA A 169 -7.98 -19.51 -0.25
C ALA A 169 -7.41 -18.69 -1.43
N LEU A 170 -6.15 -18.95 -1.80
CA LEU A 170 -5.54 -18.34 -2.98
C LEU A 170 -6.29 -18.72 -4.27
N LYS A 171 -6.76 -19.96 -4.38
CA LYS A 171 -7.50 -20.42 -5.56
C LYS A 171 -8.74 -19.57 -5.83
N GLN A 172 -9.49 -19.21 -4.80
CA GLN A 172 -10.68 -18.36 -4.93
C GLN A 172 -10.35 -17.02 -5.59
N ILE A 173 -9.20 -16.42 -5.25
CA ILE A 173 -8.72 -15.16 -5.81
C ILE A 173 -8.16 -15.39 -7.21
N TRP A 174 -7.26 -16.38 -7.37
CA TRP A 174 -6.56 -16.65 -8.64
C TRP A 174 -7.49 -17.03 -9.78
N ASP A 175 -8.64 -17.69 -9.47
CA ASP A 175 -9.65 -18.02 -10.49
C ASP A 175 -10.40 -16.80 -11.03
N LYS A 176 -10.32 -15.67 -10.33
CA LYS A 176 -10.94 -14.39 -10.69
C LYS A 176 -9.93 -13.28 -11.00
N MET A 177 -8.65 -13.59 -10.89
CA MET A 177 -7.56 -12.64 -11.08
C MET A 177 -7.59 -12.01 -12.48
N PRO A 178 -7.72 -10.66 -12.59
CA PRO A 178 -7.75 -9.99 -13.88
C PRO A 178 -6.41 -10.12 -14.61
N GLN A 179 -6.47 -10.42 -15.90
CA GLN A 179 -5.29 -10.57 -16.76
C GLN A 179 -4.72 -9.22 -17.23
N ALA A 180 -5.56 -8.20 -17.31
CA ALA A 180 -5.14 -6.87 -17.77
C ALA A 180 -4.86 -5.98 -16.54
N ALA A 181 -3.74 -5.24 -16.58
CA ALA A 181 -3.42 -4.24 -15.58
C ALA A 181 -4.49 -3.15 -15.50
N ASN A 182 -4.68 -2.61 -14.29
CA ASN A 182 -5.67 -1.60 -13.96
C ASN A 182 -7.12 -2.05 -14.23
N THR A 183 -7.39 -3.32 -13.97
CA THR A 183 -8.75 -3.89 -14.05
C THR A 183 -9.07 -4.68 -12.79
N GLU A 184 -10.36 -4.70 -12.44
CA GLU A 184 -10.88 -5.35 -11.26
C GLU A 184 -12.00 -6.35 -11.59
N THR A 185 -12.20 -7.32 -10.73
CA THR A 185 -13.26 -8.33 -10.82
C THR A 185 -13.85 -8.57 -9.43
N GLU A 186 -15.17 -8.59 -9.33
CA GLU A 186 -15.85 -8.97 -8.09
C GLU A 186 -15.70 -10.48 -7.83
N LEU A 187 -15.40 -10.82 -6.58
CA LEU A 187 -15.48 -12.21 -6.15
C LEU A 187 -16.94 -12.61 -5.98
N SER A 188 -17.28 -13.77 -6.51
CA SER A 188 -18.65 -14.30 -6.45
C SER A 188 -19.03 -14.87 -5.08
N GLN A 189 -18.05 -15.04 -4.21
CA GLN A 189 -18.20 -15.59 -2.87
C GLN A 189 -17.63 -14.59 -1.86
N VAL A 190 -18.15 -14.63 -0.65
CA VAL A 190 -17.50 -13.96 0.49
C VAL A 190 -16.22 -14.71 0.84
N ILE A 191 -15.22 -13.99 1.30
CA ILE A 191 -13.99 -14.57 1.78
C ILE A 191 -13.76 -14.22 3.25
N SER A 192 -13.10 -15.12 3.97
CA SER A 192 -12.63 -14.91 5.33
C SER A 192 -11.10 -14.79 5.33
N LEU A 193 -10.56 -13.85 6.10
CA LEU A 193 -9.11 -13.73 6.27
C LEU A 193 -8.51 -14.91 7.04
N ASP A 194 -9.30 -15.62 7.85
CA ASP A 194 -8.83 -16.79 8.58
C ASP A 194 -8.34 -17.91 7.66
N GLU A 195 -8.82 -17.94 6.40
CA GLU A 195 -8.39 -18.92 5.40
C GLU A 195 -6.97 -18.64 4.85
N PHE A 196 -6.44 -17.43 5.09
CA PHE A 196 -5.12 -17.00 4.61
C PHE A 196 -4.05 -17.01 5.70
N TYR A 197 -4.45 -17.11 6.96
CA TYR A 197 -3.54 -17.06 8.10
C TYR A 197 -3.22 -18.45 8.62
N PRO A 198 -1.98 -18.71 9.05
CA PRO A 198 -1.65 -19.97 9.69
C PRO A 198 -2.49 -20.16 10.97
N GLU A 199 -2.68 -21.41 11.39
CA GLU A 199 -3.41 -21.74 12.61
C GLU A 199 -2.70 -21.18 13.85
N ASP A 200 -1.40 -21.42 13.93
CA ASP A 200 -0.52 -20.86 14.94
C ASP A 200 -0.02 -19.48 14.48
N LYS A 201 -0.26 -18.47 15.30
CA LYS A 201 -0.02 -17.04 15.00
C LYS A 201 1.19 -16.47 15.72
N ASP A 202 2.14 -17.30 16.12
CA ASP A 202 3.45 -16.84 16.58
C ASP A 202 4.11 -16.01 15.48
N TYR A 203 4.76 -14.92 15.86
CA TYR A 203 5.22 -13.95 14.88
C TYR A 203 6.55 -13.28 15.25
N TYR A 204 7.22 -12.79 14.23
CA TYR A 204 8.29 -11.82 14.34
C TYR A 204 7.72 -10.41 14.25
N ASN A 205 8.32 -9.50 15.02
CA ASN A 205 7.91 -8.09 15.01
C ASN A 205 9.11 -7.15 14.84
N PHE A 206 8.98 -6.18 13.94
CA PHE A 206 9.99 -5.13 13.74
C PHE A 206 9.37 -3.87 13.14
N GLU A 207 10.02 -2.73 13.35
CA GLU A 207 9.69 -1.48 12.65
C GLU A 207 10.35 -1.46 11.28
N GLY A 208 9.61 -1.04 10.26
CA GLY A 208 10.07 -1.01 8.89
C GLY A 208 9.39 0.04 8.03
N SER A 209 9.27 -0.25 6.74
CA SER A 209 8.66 0.64 5.75
C SER A 209 7.63 -0.07 4.88
N LEU A 210 6.93 0.69 4.05
CA LEU A 210 6.30 0.13 2.85
C LEU A 210 7.38 -0.41 1.92
N THR A 211 7.11 -1.51 1.22
CA THR A 211 8.03 -2.14 0.26
C THR A 211 7.89 -1.61 -1.16
N THR A 212 6.98 -0.67 -1.36
CA THR A 212 6.77 0.01 -2.65
C THR A 212 6.89 1.53 -2.47
N PRO A 213 7.24 2.29 -3.51
CA PRO A 213 7.24 3.75 -3.44
C PRO A 213 5.94 4.31 -2.84
N PRO A 214 6.02 5.25 -1.91
CA PRO A 214 7.20 6.05 -1.54
C PRO A 214 8.10 5.44 -0.45
N CYS A 215 7.98 4.17 -0.08
CA CYS A 215 8.78 3.46 0.91
C CYS A 215 8.78 4.15 2.29
N THR A 216 7.64 4.69 2.68
CA THR A 216 7.43 5.39 3.94
C THR A 216 7.76 4.51 5.13
N GLU A 217 8.59 4.99 6.03
CA GLU A 217 8.99 4.33 7.28
C GLU A 217 7.93 4.49 8.38
N GLY A 218 8.13 3.81 9.51
CA GLY A 218 7.18 3.78 10.64
C GLY A 218 6.04 2.78 10.43
N VAL A 219 6.29 1.71 9.71
CA VAL A 219 5.38 0.58 9.52
C VAL A 219 5.73 -0.51 10.53
N ASN A 220 4.77 -0.87 11.35
CA ASN A 220 4.91 -2.02 12.25
C ASN A 220 4.70 -3.32 11.46
N TRP A 221 5.74 -4.14 11.35
CA TRP A 221 5.70 -5.42 10.68
C TRP A 221 5.44 -6.57 11.65
N ILE A 222 4.53 -7.43 11.26
CA ILE A 222 4.18 -8.70 11.92
C ILE A 222 4.34 -9.77 10.86
N VAL A 223 5.34 -10.64 11.00
CA VAL A 223 5.59 -11.74 10.07
C VAL A 223 5.33 -13.05 10.80
N PHE A 224 4.31 -13.80 10.38
CA PHE A 224 4.01 -15.08 11.02
C PHE A 224 5.18 -16.06 10.86
N LYS A 225 5.52 -16.75 11.96
CA LYS A 225 6.59 -17.75 11.97
C LYS A 225 6.22 -18.99 11.17
N ASN A 226 4.94 -19.36 11.19
CA ASN A 226 4.41 -20.52 10.49
C ASN A 226 4.00 -20.13 9.07
N GLN A 227 4.41 -20.92 8.10
CA GLN A 227 4.15 -20.71 6.70
C GLN A 227 2.92 -21.47 6.25
N GLU A 228 2.19 -20.91 5.31
CA GLU A 228 1.16 -21.59 4.55
C GLU A 228 1.74 -22.31 3.33
N THR A 229 0.92 -23.08 2.63
CA THR A 229 1.34 -23.77 1.40
C THR A 229 0.79 -23.08 0.16
N VAL A 230 1.53 -23.20 -0.94
CA VAL A 230 1.12 -22.75 -2.28
C VAL A 230 1.64 -23.75 -3.32
N SER A 231 0.85 -24.08 -4.34
CA SER A 231 1.35 -24.93 -5.41
C SER A 231 2.24 -24.13 -6.39
N LYS A 232 3.11 -24.85 -7.10
CA LYS A 232 3.95 -24.24 -8.14
C LYS A 232 3.09 -23.57 -9.23
N GLU A 233 2.01 -24.23 -9.61
CA GLU A 233 1.08 -23.76 -10.61
C GLU A 233 0.41 -22.43 -10.20
N GLN A 234 0.13 -22.27 -8.90
CA GLN A 234 -0.42 -21.01 -8.38
C GLN A 234 0.60 -19.88 -8.46
N VAL A 235 1.85 -20.12 -8.07
CA VAL A 235 2.92 -19.12 -8.18
C VAL A 235 3.18 -18.76 -9.64
N GLU A 236 3.29 -19.75 -10.52
CA GLU A 236 3.47 -19.54 -11.95
C GLU A 236 2.32 -18.73 -12.58
N LYS A 237 1.06 -19.05 -12.21
CA LYS A 237 -0.12 -18.32 -12.69
C LYS A 237 -0.07 -16.85 -12.26
N PHE A 238 0.30 -16.57 -11.01
CA PHE A 238 0.45 -15.23 -10.47
C PHE A 238 1.54 -14.45 -11.24
N THR A 239 2.74 -15.01 -11.34
CA THR A 239 3.87 -14.37 -12.01
C THR A 239 3.61 -14.15 -13.50
N GLN A 240 2.96 -15.12 -14.18
CA GLN A 240 2.58 -14.98 -15.59
C GLN A 240 1.54 -13.88 -15.80
N THR A 241 0.62 -13.70 -14.85
CA THR A 241 -0.40 -12.64 -14.94
C THR A 241 0.22 -11.25 -14.82
N LEU A 242 1.20 -11.08 -13.96
CA LEU A 242 1.94 -9.82 -13.85
C LEU A 242 2.97 -9.64 -14.98
N GLY A 243 3.60 -10.72 -15.42
CA GLY A 243 4.67 -10.72 -16.42
C GLY A 243 6.06 -10.40 -15.88
N PHE A 244 6.22 -10.27 -14.56
CA PHE A 244 7.48 -9.97 -13.87
C PHE A 244 7.41 -10.45 -12.41
N GLU A 245 8.57 -10.59 -11.78
CA GLU A 245 8.71 -10.75 -10.33
C GLU A 245 8.49 -9.39 -9.66
N ASN A 246 7.64 -9.34 -8.65
CA ASN A 246 7.19 -8.09 -8.02
C ASN A 246 7.66 -7.94 -6.57
N ASN A 247 8.89 -8.35 -6.30
CA ASN A 247 9.51 -8.21 -4.99
C ASN A 247 10.60 -7.14 -4.98
N ARG A 248 10.69 -6.39 -3.90
CA ARG A 248 11.81 -5.50 -3.61
C ARG A 248 12.96 -6.33 -3.03
N PRO A 249 14.24 -6.06 -3.38
CA PRO A 249 15.38 -6.68 -2.73
C PRO A 249 15.42 -6.41 -1.21
N ILE A 250 16.06 -7.32 -0.47
CA ILE A 250 16.34 -7.20 0.97
C ILE A 250 17.08 -5.90 1.28
N GLN A 251 16.69 -5.25 2.36
CA GLN A 251 17.27 -4.02 2.87
C GLN A 251 18.05 -4.29 4.17
N ASP A 252 19.05 -3.44 4.44
CA ASP A 252 19.82 -3.53 5.68
C ASP A 252 18.93 -3.25 6.90
N THR A 253 19.09 -4.03 7.95
CA THR A 253 18.40 -3.80 9.23
C THR A 253 18.88 -2.53 9.94
N ASN A 254 20.12 -2.09 9.66
CA ASN A 254 20.78 -0.96 10.31
C ASN A 254 20.78 -1.07 11.85
N GLY A 255 20.79 -2.30 12.37
CA GLY A 255 20.79 -2.58 13.81
C GLY A 255 19.41 -2.44 14.47
N ARG A 256 18.34 -2.43 13.68
CA ARG A 256 16.96 -2.51 14.22
C ARG A 256 16.78 -3.82 15.00
N LYS A 257 15.98 -3.72 16.05
CA LYS A 257 15.57 -4.89 16.80
C LYS A 257 14.51 -5.67 16.03
N ILE A 258 14.64 -6.96 16.04
CA ILE A 258 13.64 -7.91 15.60
C ILE A 258 13.25 -8.70 16.84
N ASN A 259 11.98 -8.77 17.14
CA ASN A 259 11.44 -9.45 18.31
C ASN A 259 10.70 -10.73 17.89
N GLU A 260 10.64 -11.73 18.79
CA GLU A 260 9.86 -12.95 18.60
C GLU A 260 9.22 -13.46 19.89
#